data_56dccacca2ce117c478b1fec078eca09
#
_entry.id   56dccacca2ce117c478b1fec078eca09
#
_cell.length_a   1.000
_cell.length_b   1.000
_cell.length_c   1.000
_cell.angle_alpha   90.00
_cell.angle_beta   90.00
_cell.angle_gamma   90.00
#
_symmetry.space_group_name_H-M   'P 1'
#
loop_
_entity.id
_entity.type
_entity.pdbx_description
1 polymer ?
#
loop_
_entity_poly.entity_id
_entity_poly.type
_entity_poly.pdbx_seq_one_letter_code
_entity_poly.pdbx_strand_id
1 'polypeptide(L)'
;TSARRDALVQELARKQNTTVELINQREADLEAQRQAAAAEAARQAAAAEAARQAAAAEAARQAQSQRQQNSYVAPAPAAPRYSEPSYSGGGGNSDAAAGAIAWAKSKLGAPYVWAGEGPGYDCSGLVTMAYRSQGIYLTHWSQAQYSEGTRVPVSQAQPGDLIFWNWDGGNIDHVAIYLGNNQIIEAPTFGVPVRITSIYGWSSVLPYAVRVA
;
A
#
# COMPACT_ATOMS: atom_id res chain seq x y z
N THR A 1 -46.16 42.35 45.86
CA THR A 1 -46.06 40.91 45.52
C THR A 1 -46.13 40.66 44.02
N SER A 2 -46.94 41.37 43.25
CA SER A 2 -47.04 41.31 41.80
C SER A 2 -45.78 41.78 41.09
N ALA A 3 -45.29 42.96 41.42
CA ALA A 3 -44.06 43.54 40.84
C ALA A 3 -42.80 42.68 41.01
N ARG A 4 -42.71 41.95 42.12
CA ARG A 4 -41.59 41.02 42.34
C ARG A 4 -41.65 39.77 41.44
N ARG A 5 -42.85 39.29 41.14
CA ARG A 5 -43.10 38.20 40.22
C ARG A 5 -42.76 38.61 38.78
N ASP A 6 -43.20 39.82 38.38
CA ASP A 6 -42.98 40.33 37.02
C ASP A 6 -41.46 40.59 36.79
N ALA A 7 -40.74 41.10 37.77
CA ALA A 7 -39.27 41.26 37.71
C ALA A 7 -38.55 39.92 37.55
N LEU A 8 -38.96 38.86 38.26
CA LEU A 8 -38.36 37.53 38.16
C LEU A 8 -38.63 36.87 36.81
N VAL A 9 -39.84 37.07 36.25
CA VAL A 9 -40.19 36.57 34.91
C VAL A 9 -39.34 37.25 33.83
N GLN A 10 -39.16 38.57 33.93
CA GLN A 10 -38.29 39.30 33.01
C GLN A 10 -36.82 38.89 33.13
N GLU A 11 -36.29 38.64 34.31
CA GLU A 11 -34.95 38.18 34.52
C GLU A 11 -34.74 36.77 33.94
N LEU A 12 -35.70 35.86 34.13
CA LEU A 12 -35.68 34.53 33.58
C LEU A 12 -35.67 34.56 32.07
N ALA A 13 -36.53 35.39 31.45
CA ALA A 13 -36.60 35.55 30.00
C ALA A 13 -35.24 36.06 29.41
N ARG A 14 -34.61 37.03 30.07
CA ARG A 14 -33.27 37.52 29.68
C ARG A 14 -32.22 36.42 29.76
N LYS A 15 -32.18 35.64 30.83
CA LYS A 15 -31.24 34.50 30.97
C LYS A 15 -31.45 33.42 29.93
N GLN A 16 -32.69 33.09 29.60
CA GLN A 16 -33.03 32.14 28.55
C GLN A 16 -32.57 32.63 27.17
N ASN A 17 -32.81 33.89 26.80
CA ASN A 17 -32.35 34.46 25.55
C ASN A 17 -30.83 34.47 25.44
N THR A 18 -30.12 34.85 26.51
CA THR A 18 -28.64 34.77 26.50
C THR A 18 -28.13 33.33 26.32
N THR A 19 -28.83 32.34 26.89
CA THR A 19 -28.44 30.93 26.75
C THR A 19 -28.64 30.44 25.33
N VAL A 20 -29.76 30.84 24.67
CA VAL A 20 -30.04 30.48 23.26
C VAL A 20 -29.00 31.14 22.34
N GLU A 21 -28.67 32.40 22.54
CA GLU A 21 -27.63 33.10 21.79
C GLU A 21 -26.28 32.41 21.89
N LEU A 22 -25.86 32.01 23.10
CA LEU A 22 -24.60 31.26 23.30
C LEU A 22 -24.58 29.90 22.63
N ILE A 23 -25.72 29.17 22.62
CA ILE A 23 -25.84 27.89 21.94
C ILE A 23 -25.70 28.11 20.43
N ASN A 24 -26.41 29.05 19.85
CA ASN A 24 -26.35 29.35 18.42
C ASN A 24 -24.94 29.80 17.99
N GLN A 25 -24.27 30.60 18.83
CA GLN A 25 -22.90 31.01 18.55
C GLN A 25 -21.93 29.83 18.59
N ARG A 26 -22.09 28.92 19.54
CA ARG A 26 -21.27 27.72 19.64
C ARG A 26 -21.49 26.75 18.46
N GLU A 27 -22.72 26.62 18.00
CA GLU A 27 -23.04 25.82 16.79
C GLU A 27 -22.41 26.43 15.54
N ALA A 28 -22.48 27.75 15.37
CA ALA A 28 -21.84 28.46 14.27
C ALA A 28 -20.31 28.31 14.30
N ASP A 29 -19.69 28.41 15.47
CA ASP A 29 -18.25 28.21 15.65
C ASP A 29 -17.82 26.78 15.32
N LEU A 30 -18.60 25.77 15.75
CA LEU A 30 -18.34 24.38 15.43
C LEU A 30 -18.49 24.09 13.93
N GLU A 31 -19.46 24.69 13.28
CA GLU A 31 -19.64 24.54 11.84
C GLU A 31 -18.50 25.20 11.07
N ALA A 32 -18.08 26.39 11.48
CA ALA A 32 -16.91 27.07 10.91
C ALA A 32 -15.62 26.24 11.07
N GLN A 33 -15.41 25.61 12.24
CA GLN A 33 -14.28 24.71 12.48
C GLN A 33 -14.32 23.46 11.57
N ARG A 34 -15.51 22.87 11.38
CA ARG A 34 -15.66 21.71 10.47
C ARG A 34 -15.37 22.10 9.02
N GLN A 35 -15.84 23.26 8.58
CA GLN A 35 -15.56 23.76 7.24
C GLN A 35 -14.09 24.07 7.04
N ALA A 36 -13.44 24.67 8.01
CA ALA A 36 -11.99 24.94 7.98
C ALA A 36 -11.17 23.64 7.92
N ALA A 37 -11.51 22.65 8.74
CA ALA A 37 -10.86 21.34 8.74
C ALA A 37 -11.07 20.60 7.40
N ALA A 38 -12.27 20.65 6.83
CA ALA A 38 -12.56 20.06 5.53
C ALA A 38 -11.78 20.75 4.39
N ALA A 39 -11.68 22.07 4.43
CA ALA A 39 -10.90 22.85 3.45
C ALA A 39 -9.39 22.54 3.56
N GLU A 40 -8.87 22.36 4.78
CA GLU A 40 -7.49 21.98 4.98
C GLU A 40 -7.20 20.55 4.47
N ALA A 41 -8.08 19.60 4.79
CA ALA A 41 -7.98 18.23 4.28
C ALA A 41 -8.03 18.19 2.73
N ALA A 42 -8.89 18.99 2.11
CA ALA A 42 -8.95 19.11 0.65
C ALA A 42 -7.65 19.69 0.06
N ARG A 43 -7.05 20.70 0.71
CA ARG A 43 -5.76 21.25 0.28
C ARG A 43 -4.63 20.23 0.40
N GLN A 44 -4.60 19.47 1.49
CA GLN A 44 -3.60 18.41 1.68
C GLN A 44 -3.76 17.29 0.65
N ALA A 45 -5.00 16.89 0.34
CA ALA A 45 -5.28 15.91 -0.69
C ALA A 45 -4.83 16.39 -2.09
N ALA A 46 -5.13 17.64 -2.44
CA ALA A 46 -4.72 18.24 -3.70
C ALA A 46 -3.18 18.38 -3.81
N ALA A 47 -2.50 18.76 -2.73
CA ALA A 47 -1.04 18.83 -2.67
C ALA A 47 -0.40 17.44 -2.82
N ALA A 48 -0.97 16.42 -2.18
CA ALA A 48 -0.51 15.04 -2.31
C ALA A 48 -0.70 14.51 -3.74
N GLU A 49 -1.81 14.86 -4.40
CA GLU A 49 -2.05 14.49 -5.80
C GLU A 49 -1.08 15.19 -6.75
N ALA A 50 -0.84 16.48 -6.57
CA ALA A 50 0.14 17.24 -7.36
C ALA A 50 1.57 16.67 -7.19
N ALA A 51 1.95 16.28 -5.96
CA ALA A 51 3.25 15.65 -5.71
C ALA A 51 3.36 14.29 -6.42
N ARG A 52 2.28 13.50 -6.46
CA ARG A 52 2.23 12.22 -7.20
C ARG A 52 2.38 12.42 -8.70
N GLN A 53 1.71 13.41 -9.27
CA GLN A 53 1.81 13.73 -10.70
C GLN A 53 3.21 14.20 -11.07
N ALA A 54 3.84 15.03 -10.22
CA ALA A 54 5.21 15.47 -10.40
C ALA A 54 6.20 14.30 -10.37
N ALA A 55 6.07 13.39 -9.38
CA ALA A 55 6.92 12.21 -9.27
C ALA A 55 6.74 11.24 -10.46
N ALA A 56 5.51 11.07 -10.94
CA ALA A 56 5.23 10.25 -12.11
C ALA A 56 5.84 10.86 -13.40
N ALA A 57 5.77 12.18 -13.54
CA ALA A 57 6.37 12.89 -14.67
C ALA A 57 7.92 12.80 -14.64
N GLU A 58 8.52 12.87 -13.47
CA GLU A 58 9.97 12.72 -13.30
C GLU A 58 10.41 11.28 -13.62
N ALA A 59 9.70 10.26 -13.12
CA ALA A 59 9.96 8.87 -13.44
C ALA A 59 9.84 8.59 -14.95
N ALA A 60 8.86 9.18 -15.63
CA ALA A 60 8.71 9.07 -17.08
C ALA A 60 9.89 9.70 -17.83
N ARG A 61 10.38 10.85 -17.38
CA ARG A 61 11.58 11.49 -17.97
C ARG A 61 12.83 10.64 -17.78
N GLN A 62 13.02 10.07 -16.59
CA GLN A 62 14.16 9.18 -16.31
C GLN A 62 14.11 7.91 -17.16
N ALA A 63 12.92 7.31 -17.33
CA ALA A 63 12.73 6.15 -18.21
C ALA A 63 13.01 6.47 -19.69
N GLN A 64 12.66 7.68 -20.17
CA GLN A 64 12.99 8.11 -21.51
C GLN A 64 14.50 8.33 -21.70
N SER A 65 15.17 8.94 -20.72
CA SER A 65 16.63 9.15 -20.74
C SER A 65 17.38 7.82 -20.76
N GLN A 66 16.94 6.84 -19.98
CA GLN A 66 17.52 5.49 -19.99
C GLN A 66 17.31 4.76 -21.32
N ARG A 67 16.16 4.92 -21.96
CA ARG A 67 15.91 4.35 -23.29
C ARG A 67 16.80 4.97 -24.36
N GLN A 68 17.08 6.28 -24.28
CA GLN A 68 17.99 6.97 -25.21
C GLN A 68 19.46 6.57 -25.00
N GLN A 69 19.88 6.34 -23.75
CA GLN A 69 21.23 5.84 -23.44
C GLN A 69 21.42 4.38 -23.83
N ASN A 70 20.36 3.56 -23.81
CA ASN A 70 20.42 2.15 -24.15
C ASN A 70 20.27 1.88 -25.66
N SER A 71 20.06 2.91 -26.48
CA SER A 71 19.99 2.78 -27.96
C SER A 71 21.39 2.72 -28.62
N TYR A 72 22.47 2.87 -27.86
CA TYR A 72 23.82 2.66 -28.35
C TYR A 72 24.20 1.18 -28.13
N VAL A 73 23.80 0.33 -29.07
CA VAL A 73 24.20 -1.09 -29.06
C VAL A 73 25.62 -1.22 -29.58
N ALA A 74 26.58 -1.35 -28.66
CA ALA A 74 27.87 -1.96 -28.99
C ALA A 74 27.65 -3.48 -29.19
N PRO A 75 28.33 -4.15 -30.14
CA PRO A 75 28.17 -5.58 -30.33
C PRO A 75 28.55 -6.35 -29.06
N ALA A 76 27.62 -7.16 -28.58
CA ALA A 76 27.74 -7.91 -27.33
C ALA A 76 28.90 -8.93 -27.41
N PRO A 77 29.79 -8.98 -26.41
CA PRO A 77 30.59 -10.18 -26.17
C PRO A 77 29.66 -11.30 -25.69
N ALA A 78 29.92 -12.50 -26.18
CA ALA A 78 29.14 -13.71 -25.89
C ALA A 78 28.92 -13.86 -24.38
N ALA A 79 27.67 -13.89 -23.96
CA ALA A 79 27.27 -14.08 -22.57
C ALA A 79 27.77 -15.43 -22.04
N PRO A 80 28.37 -15.48 -20.85
CA PRO A 80 28.59 -16.74 -20.16
C PRO A 80 27.22 -17.37 -19.86
N ARG A 81 27.06 -18.62 -20.26
CA ARG A 81 25.86 -19.41 -19.92
C ARG A 81 25.86 -19.60 -18.40
N TYR A 82 25.04 -18.82 -17.71
CA TYR A 82 24.68 -19.14 -16.33
C TYR A 82 23.78 -20.38 -16.37
N SER A 83 24.31 -21.49 -15.89
CA SER A 83 23.51 -22.65 -15.54
C SER A 83 22.61 -22.25 -14.38
N GLU A 84 21.30 -22.23 -14.59
CA GLU A 84 20.34 -22.09 -13.51
C GLU A 84 20.57 -23.22 -12.51
N PRO A 85 20.69 -22.94 -11.20
CA PRO A 85 20.73 -24.00 -10.22
C PRO A 85 19.38 -24.72 -10.25
N SER A 86 19.40 -26.00 -10.65
CA SER A 86 18.26 -26.90 -10.53
C SER A 86 17.93 -27.08 -9.05
N TYR A 87 16.90 -26.38 -8.56
CA TYR A 87 16.34 -26.63 -7.24
C TYR A 87 15.38 -27.82 -7.31
N SER A 88 15.86 -29.00 -7.02
CA SER A 88 15.04 -30.16 -6.70
C SER A 88 14.92 -30.27 -5.19
N GLY A 89 13.75 -29.98 -4.66
CA GLY A 89 13.47 -30.14 -3.22
C GLY A 89 12.06 -29.77 -2.83
N GLY A 90 11.15 -30.73 -2.77
CA GLY A 90 10.07 -30.83 -1.80
C GLY A 90 8.80 -30.01 -2.00
N GLY A 91 7.81 -30.59 -2.66
CA GLY A 91 6.40 -30.55 -2.17
C GLY A 91 5.62 -29.25 -2.18
N GLY A 92 5.80 -28.39 -3.16
CA GLY A 92 4.91 -27.32 -3.55
C GLY A 92 4.97 -27.18 -5.06
N ASN A 93 3.97 -26.63 -5.72
CA ASN A 93 3.98 -26.43 -7.15
C ASN A 93 5.01 -25.33 -7.52
N SER A 94 6.30 -25.72 -7.54
CA SER A 94 7.44 -24.83 -7.81
C SER A 94 7.31 -24.09 -9.15
N ASP A 95 6.60 -24.68 -10.11
CA ASP A 95 6.34 -24.07 -11.42
C ASP A 95 5.36 -22.91 -11.30
N ALA A 96 4.33 -23.03 -10.44
CA ALA A 96 3.40 -21.94 -10.18
C ALA A 96 4.07 -20.78 -9.43
N ALA A 97 4.94 -21.07 -8.46
CA ALA A 97 5.73 -20.05 -7.78
C ALA A 97 6.66 -19.30 -8.76
N ALA A 98 7.38 -20.04 -9.61
CA ALA A 98 8.23 -19.46 -10.65
C ALA A 98 7.43 -18.64 -11.67
N GLY A 99 6.27 -19.12 -12.09
CA GLY A 99 5.36 -18.41 -12.99
C GLY A 99 4.81 -17.12 -12.38
N ALA A 100 4.41 -17.16 -11.09
CA ALA A 100 3.96 -15.98 -10.36
C ALA A 100 5.07 -14.92 -10.24
N ILE A 101 6.28 -15.34 -9.93
CA ILE A 101 7.47 -14.47 -9.91
C ILE A 101 7.72 -13.84 -11.27
N ALA A 102 7.70 -14.63 -12.34
CA ALA A 102 7.91 -14.15 -13.72
C ALA A 102 6.84 -13.14 -14.11
N TRP A 103 5.58 -13.41 -13.77
CA TRP A 103 4.49 -12.47 -13.98
C TRP A 103 4.69 -11.17 -13.20
N ALA A 104 5.00 -11.24 -11.92
CA ALA A 104 5.24 -10.05 -11.09
C ALA A 104 6.42 -9.22 -11.63
N LYS A 105 7.51 -9.85 -12.04
CA LYS A 105 8.67 -9.18 -12.69
C LYS A 105 8.28 -8.45 -13.97
N SER A 106 7.30 -8.95 -14.74
CA SER A 106 6.78 -8.25 -15.91
C SER A 106 6.04 -6.95 -15.59
N LYS A 107 5.72 -6.71 -14.30
CA LYS A 107 5.04 -5.51 -13.79
C LYS A 107 6.00 -4.49 -13.16
N LEU A 108 7.30 -4.73 -13.19
CA LEU A 108 8.29 -3.77 -12.70
C LEU A 108 8.07 -2.40 -13.33
N GLY A 109 8.08 -1.36 -12.49
CA GLY A 109 7.81 0.01 -12.91
C GLY A 109 6.33 0.38 -12.99
N ALA A 110 5.40 -0.54 -12.82
CA ALA A 110 3.97 -0.24 -12.74
C ALA A 110 3.67 0.63 -11.50
N PRO A 111 2.77 1.65 -11.61
CA PRO A 111 2.49 2.54 -10.50
C PRO A 111 1.76 1.81 -9.37
N TYR A 112 1.98 2.29 -8.12
CA TYR A 112 1.14 1.89 -7.00
C TYR A 112 -0.25 2.52 -7.16
N VAL A 113 -1.28 1.69 -7.07
CA VAL A 113 -2.70 2.11 -7.05
C VAL A 113 -3.40 1.35 -5.94
N TRP A 114 -4.00 2.06 -5.00
CA TRP A 114 -4.76 1.45 -3.91
C TRP A 114 -5.90 0.58 -4.45
N ALA A 115 -6.03 -0.64 -3.94
CA ALA A 115 -6.96 -1.66 -4.42
C ALA A 115 -6.77 -2.00 -5.92
N GLY A 116 -5.56 -1.79 -6.47
CA GLY A 116 -5.25 -2.01 -7.88
C GLY A 116 -4.89 -3.45 -8.18
N GLU A 117 -5.49 -4.00 -9.26
CA GLU A 117 -5.20 -5.31 -9.87
C GLU A 117 -4.66 -5.16 -11.30
N GLY A 118 -4.34 -3.93 -11.73
CA GLY A 118 -3.78 -3.57 -13.04
C GLY A 118 -4.54 -2.43 -13.72
N PRO A 119 -3.84 -1.56 -14.46
CA PRO A 119 -2.41 -1.54 -14.79
C PRO A 119 -1.49 -1.08 -13.66
N GLY A 120 -2.03 -0.51 -12.57
CA GLY A 120 -1.34 -0.24 -11.31
C GLY A 120 -1.77 -1.24 -10.25
N TYR A 121 -0.93 -1.45 -9.25
CA TYR A 121 -1.11 -2.48 -8.23
C TYR A 121 -0.89 -1.92 -6.83
N ASP A 122 -1.62 -2.42 -5.82
CA ASP A 122 -1.17 -2.37 -4.45
C ASP A 122 -0.43 -3.67 -4.07
N CYS A 123 0.03 -3.76 -2.82
CA CYS A 123 0.84 -4.88 -2.37
C CYS A 123 0.14 -6.23 -2.54
N SER A 124 -1.08 -6.36 -2.02
CA SER A 124 -1.87 -7.59 -2.10
C SER A 124 -2.46 -7.83 -3.50
N GLY A 125 -2.75 -6.78 -4.25
CA GLY A 125 -3.21 -6.87 -5.64
C GLY A 125 -2.13 -7.42 -6.58
N LEU A 126 -0.88 -6.98 -6.43
CA LEU A 126 0.25 -7.56 -7.16
C LEU A 126 0.36 -9.07 -6.89
N VAL A 127 0.28 -9.49 -5.63
CA VAL A 127 0.30 -10.89 -5.20
C VAL A 127 -0.88 -11.66 -5.78
N THR A 128 -2.09 -11.16 -5.61
CA THR A 128 -3.33 -11.78 -6.12
C THR A 128 -3.23 -12.04 -7.62
N MET A 129 -2.80 -11.05 -8.39
CA MET A 129 -2.73 -11.17 -9.85
C MET A 129 -1.58 -12.05 -10.31
N ALA A 130 -0.45 -12.04 -9.61
CA ALA A 130 0.67 -12.94 -9.88
C ALA A 130 0.25 -14.40 -9.76
N TYR A 131 -0.40 -14.76 -8.65
CA TYR A 131 -0.85 -16.12 -8.41
C TYR A 131 -2.08 -16.52 -9.24
N ARG A 132 -3.00 -15.57 -9.48
CA ARG A 132 -4.13 -15.79 -10.41
C ARG A 132 -3.66 -16.15 -11.81
N SER A 133 -2.54 -15.61 -12.28
CA SER A 133 -1.94 -15.97 -13.58
C SER A 133 -1.52 -17.44 -13.67
N GLN A 134 -1.36 -18.09 -12.52
CA GLN A 134 -1.01 -19.51 -12.37
C GLN A 134 -2.21 -20.38 -11.93
N GLY A 135 -3.42 -19.81 -11.95
CA GLY A 135 -4.63 -20.53 -11.54
C GLY A 135 -4.83 -20.63 -10.02
N ILE A 136 -4.02 -19.94 -9.23
CA ILE A 136 -4.14 -19.90 -7.76
C ILE A 136 -4.86 -18.59 -7.39
N TYR A 137 -6.00 -18.72 -6.69
CA TYR A 137 -6.84 -17.59 -6.32
C TYR A 137 -6.62 -17.22 -4.86
N LEU A 138 -6.14 -16.00 -4.62
CA LEU A 138 -5.93 -15.41 -3.31
C LEU A 138 -6.85 -14.21 -3.13
N THR A 139 -7.31 -13.99 -1.90
CA THR A 139 -8.08 -12.79 -1.55
C THR A 139 -7.21 -11.55 -1.72
N HIS A 140 -7.76 -10.49 -2.32
CA HIS A 140 -7.07 -9.21 -2.45
C HIS A 140 -7.07 -8.45 -1.11
N TRP A 141 -6.38 -9.02 -0.12
CA TRP A 141 -6.19 -8.43 1.21
C TRP A 141 -5.04 -9.15 1.93
N SER A 142 -4.00 -8.41 2.31
CA SER A 142 -2.78 -8.94 2.95
C SER A 142 -3.08 -9.78 4.20
N GLN A 143 -4.03 -9.34 5.04
CA GLN A 143 -4.45 -10.06 6.24
C GLN A 143 -5.06 -11.43 5.91
N ALA A 144 -5.87 -11.55 4.85
CA ALA A 144 -6.45 -12.82 4.41
C ALA A 144 -5.36 -13.73 3.82
N GLN A 145 -4.48 -13.20 2.96
CA GLN A 145 -3.39 -13.93 2.33
C GLN A 145 -2.45 -14.58 3.34
N TYR A 146 -2.30 -14.00 4.53
CA TYR A 146 -1.51 -14.61 5.62
C TYR A 146 -2.10 -15.93 6.13
N SER A 147 -3.34 -16.23 5.80
CA SER A 147 -4.06 -17.44 6.20
C SER A 147 -4.38 -18.38 5.02
N GLU A 148 -4.01 -18.01 3.79
CA GLU A 148 -4.40 -18.72 2.57
C GLU A 148 -3.31 -19.65 2.04
N GLY A 149 -2.44 -20.16 2.92
CA GLY A 149 -1.39 -21.11 2.55
C GLY A 149 -0.72 -21.75 3.76
N THR A 150 0.37 -22.45 3.52
CA THR A 150 1.18 -23.10 4.56
C THR A 150 2.13 -22.08 5.17
N ARG A 151 2.07 -21.90 6.48
CA ARG A 151 3.02 -21.05 7.22
C ARG A 151 4.36 -21.75 7.36
N VAL A 152 5.42 -21.08 6.94
CA VAL A 152 6.81 -21.53 7.09
C VAL A 152 7.62 -20.45 7.81
N PRO A 153 8.57 -20.79 8.68
CA PRO A 153 9.44 -19.77 9.28
C PRO A 153 10.08 -18.90 8.19
N VAL A 154 10.15 -17.57 8.37
CA VAL A 154 10.77 -16.67 7.38
C VAL A 154 12.19 -17.08 7.03
N SER A 155 12.94 -17.62 8.00
CA SER A 155 14.31 -18.16 7.79
C SER A 155 14.37 -19.37 6.82
N GLN A 156 13.22 -19.99 6.53
CA GLN A 156 13.07 -21.12 5.61
C GLN A 156 12.25 -20.74 4.36
N ALA A 157 12.02 -19.44 4.15
CA ALA A 157 11.30 -18.96 2.99
C ALA A 157 12.02 -19.33 1.69
N GLN A 158 11.25 -19.76 0.71
CA GLN A 158 11.69 -20.11 -0.64
C GLN A 158 11.12 -19.11 -1.66
N PRO A 159 11.75 -18.98 -2.85
CA PRO A 159 11.19 -18.14 -3.91
C PRO A 159 9.72 -18.48 -4.19
N GLY A 160 8.86 -17.44 -4.18
CA GLY A 160 7.42 -17.56 -4.29
C GLY A 160 6.69 -17.47 -2.95
N ASP A 161 7.33 -17.72 -1.82
CA ASP A 161 6.68 -17.51 -0.53
C ASP A 161 6.33 -16.03 -0.33
N LEU A 162 5.26 -15.77 0.41
CA LEU A 162 4.81 -14.41 0.72
C LEU A 162 5.41 -13.97 2.05
N ILE A 163 6.03 -12.79 2.06
CA ILE A 163 6.56 -12.13 3.27
C ILE A 163 5.59 -11.03 3.68
N PHE A 164 5.38 -10.87 4.98
CA PHE A 164 4.38 -9.96 5.54
C PHE A 164 4.98 -9.03 6.58
N TRP A 165 4.43 -7.81 6.67
CA TRP A 165 4.81 -6.80 7.66
C TRP A 165 3.60 -6.33 8.46
N ASN A 166 3.89 -6.00 9.74
CA ASN A 166 2.99 -5.35 10.65
C ASN A 166 3.77 -4.25 11.38
N TRP A 167 3.59 -3.00 10.99
CA TRP A 167 4.38 -1.89 11.53
C TRP A 167 3.82 -1.29 12.81
N ASP A 168 2.52 -1.38 13.01
CA ASP A 168 1.82 -0.77 14.14
C ASP A 168 1.32 -1.77 15.20
N GLY A 169 1.56 -3.08 14.99
CA GLY A 169 1.11 -4.14 15.88
C GLY A 169 -0.37 -4.51 15.74
N GLY A 170 -1.07 -3.90 14.79
CA GLY A 170 -2.47 -4.17 14.47
C GLY A 170 -2.66 -5.19 13.34
N ASN A 171 -3.18 -4.73 12.23
CA ASN A 171 -3.37 -5.54 11.03
C ASN A 171 -2.06 -5.76 10.26
N ILE A 172 -2.08 -6.67 9.30
CA ILE A 172 -0.97 -6.84 8.36
C ILE A 172 -1.03 -5.74 7.32
N ASP A 173 -0.01 -4.87 7.31
CA ASP A 173 0.03 -3.64 6.52
C ASP A 173 0.58 -3.86 5.12
N HIS A 174 1.41 -4.88 4.94
CA HIS A 174 2.12 -5.10 3.69
C HIS A 174 2.40 -6.58 3.41
N VAL A 175 2.50 -6.90 2.12
CA VAL A 175 2.88 -8.22 1.61
C VAL A 175 3.76 -8.07 0.38
N ALA A 176 4.72 -8.99 0.22
CA ALA A 176 5.59 -9.07 -0.95
C ALA A 176 5.87 -10.53 -1.34
N ILE A 177 6.24 -10.77 -2.58
CA ILE A 177 6.69 -12.10 -3.05
C ILE A 177 8.19 -12.21 -2.83
N TYR A 178 8.62 -13.25 -2.13
CA TYR A 178 10.03 -13.55 -1.90
C TYR A 178 10.69 -14.11 -3.17
N LEU A 179 11.87 -13.61 -3.49
CA LEU A 179 12.64 -14.00 -4.68
C LEU A 179 13.86 -14.88 -4.36
N GLY A 180 14.09 -15.14 -3.07
CA GLY A 180 15.36 -15.71 -2.63
C GLY A 180 16.42 -14.64 -2.36
N ASN A 181 17.55 -15.05 -1.74
CA ASN A 181 18.70 -14.19 -1.48
C ASN A 181 18.36 -12.86 -0.79
N ASN A 182 17.44 -12.89 0.17
CA ASN A 182 16.95 -11.68 0.87
C ASN A 182 16.29 -10.63 -0.04
N GLN A 183 15.81 -11.02 -1.22
CA GLN A 183 15.11 -10.14 -2.16
C GLN A 183 13.62 -10.41 -2.21
N ILE A 184 12.87 -9.36 -2.43
CA ILE A 184 11.41 -9.37 -2.63
C ILE A 184 11.04 -8.57 -3.86
N ILE A 185 9.87 -8.88 -4.45
CA ILE A 185 9.17 -8.00 -5.39
C ILE A 185 7.90 -7.51 -4.74
N GLU A 186 7.65 -6.21 -4.84
CA GLU A 186 6.57 -5.55 -4.11
C GLU A 186 5.97 -4.36 -4.87
N ALA A 187 4.73 -4.00 -4.55
CA ALA A 187 4.13 -2.69 -4.79
C ALA A 187 4.00 -1.99 -3.42
N PRO A 188 4.96 -1.14 -3.00
CA PRO A 188 5.09 -0.78 -1.59
C PRO A 188 4.12 0.28 -1.11
N THR A 189 3.99 1.40 -1.83
CA THR A 189 3.17 2.55 -1.43
C THR A 189 3.02 3.54 -2.58
N PHE A 190 2.15 4.53 -2.37
CA PHE A 190 1.96 5.63 -3.30
C PHE A 190 3.27 6.33 -3.69
N GLY A 191 3.43 6.60 -4.99
CA GLY A 191 4.62 7.26 -5.55
C GLY A 191 5.82 6.34 -5.73
N VAL A 192 5.78 5.10 -5.26
CA VAL A 192 6.83 4.10 -5.47
C VAL A 192 6.29 2.99 -6.37
N PRO A 193 6.88 2.78 -7.57
CA PRO A 193 6.41 1.76 -8.49
C PRO A 193 6.76 0.36 -8.00
N VAL A 194 6.16 -0.65 -8.63
CA VAL A 194 6.54 -2.07 -8.46
C VAL A 194 8.04 -2.21 -8.64
N ARG A 195 8.70 -2.78 -7.65
CA ARG A 195 10.16 -2.87 -7.60
C ARG A 195 10.66 -4.17 -7.00
N ILE A 196 11.93 -4.47 -7.23
CA ILE A 196 12.70 -5.47 -6.49
C ILE A 196 13.59 -4.73 -5.49
N THR A 197 13.60 -5.20 -4.25
CA THR A 197 14.44 -4.66 -3.18
C THR A 197 14.82 -5.77 -2.19
N SER A 198 15.76 -5.51 -1.30
CA SER A 198 16.02 -6.41 -0.17
C SER A 198 14.90 -6.32 0.86
N ILE A 199 14.67 -7.38 1.63
CA ILE A 199 13.76 -7.34 2.77
C ILE A 199 14.22 -6.23 3.72
N TYR A 200 13.30 -5.39 4.17
CA TYR A 200 13.54 -4.25 5.05
C TYR A 200 12.58 -4.28 6.26
N GLY A 201 12.88 -3.45 7.27
CA GLY A 201 12.02 -3.35 8.45
C GLY A 201 11.86 -4.67 9.20
N TRP A 202 12.95 -5.42 9.38
CA TRP A 202 12.96 -6.75 9.99
C TRP A 202 12.23 -6.85 11.34
N SER A 203 12.23 -5.76 12.12
CA SER A 203 11.50 -5.70 13.38
C SER A 203 9.98 -5.80 13.24
N SER A 204 9.47 -5.52 12.05
CA SER A 204 8.03 -5.54 11.71
C SER A 204 7.68 -6.70 10.76
N VAL A 205 8.67 -7.47 10.30
CA VAL A 205 8.43 -8.68 9.50
C VAL A 205 7.81 -9.74 10.40
N LEU A 206 6.70 -10.33 9.96
CA LEU A 206 6.07 -11.42 10.70
C LEU A 206 6.96 -12.68 10.71
N PRO A 207 6.92 -13.50 11.77
CA PRO A 207 7.83 -14.62 11.94
C PRO A 207 7.62 -15.74 10.93
N TYR A 208 6.49 -15.76 10.23
CA TYR A 208 6.14 -16.76 9.23
C TYR A 208 5.90 -16.11 7.87
N ALA A 209 6.50 -16.68 6.84
CA ALA A 209 6.10 -16.53 5.46
C ALA A 209 4.92 -17.48 5.15
N VAL A 210 4.23 -17.25 4.03
CA VAL A 210 3.14 -18.13 3.59
C VAL A 210 3.48 -18.71 2.22
N ARG A 211 3.47 -20.02 2.15
CA ARG A 211 3.64 -20.79 0.91
C ARG A 211 2.26 -21.12 0.35
N VAL A 212 1.96 -20.61 -0.84
CA VAL A 212 0.67 -20.77 -1.53
C VAL A 212 0.75 -21.68 -2.77
N ALA A 213 1.98 -22.08 -3.15
CA ALA A 213 2.26 -22.96 -4.28
C ALA A 213 3.27 -24.04 -3.96
#